data_da286d7c903431a0255735cb4351caf5
#
_entry.id   da286d7c903431a0255735cb4351caf5
#
_cell.length_a   1.000
_cell.length_b   1.000
_cell.length_c   1.000
_cell.angle_alpha   90.00
_cell.angle_beta   90.00
_cell.angle_gamma   90.00
#
_symmetry.space_group_name_H-M   'P 1'
#
loop_
_entity.id
_entity.type
_entity.pdbx_description
1 polymer ?
#
loop_
_entity_poly.entity_id
_entity_poly.type
_entity_poly.pdbx_seq_one_letter_code
_entity_poly.pdbx_strand_id
1 'polypeptide(L)'
;MKRFTWLAMGALCAFAASSVALAQDTLKLAVGQRGNWDTSIAEIGQRAGVFKKHGLTLEIVYTQGSGETQQAVISGGVDIGVAVGVMGALGAYSKGAPVRIIGAETTGAGDLYWYVKSDSPIKKLEDTAGKTIAYSTNGSSTHGVVTAFMKQYNLTAKPTATGGPPGTLTAVMSGQVDVGWAAPPFGLDQLDKGEIRVLATGNDAAVFKGQTVRVLIANSQALASKKDAITRYMKAYRETVNYMYTDPAALKIYAEFVGITEEKAKRTRDGFFARPSIEPDTIVGLDTIVKDAVDLKFTPVPLTKEQLADLIQIPK
;
A
#
# COMPACT_ATOMS: atom_id res chain seq x y z
N MET A 1 -46.50 69.81 36.50
CA MET A 1 -45.11 69.46 36.40
C MET A 1 -45.04 67.93 36.16
N LYS A 2 -44.91 67.45 34.93
CA LYS A 2 -44.81 66.01 34.57
C LYS A 2 -43.42 65.76 34.05
N ARG A 3 -42.64 64.90 34.73
CA ARG A 3 -41.30 64.45 34.31
C ARG A 3 -41.43 63.27 33.36
N PHE A 4 -40.94 63.39 32.15
CA PHE A 4 -40.76 62.32 31.17
C PHE A 4 -39.42 61.66 31.41
N THR A 5 -39.41 60.36 31.68
CA THR A 5 -38.22 59.51 31.76
C THR A 5 -38.07 58.77 30.44
N TRP A 6 -36.93 58.97 29.72
CA TRP A 6 -36.58 58.26 28.53
C TRP A 6 -35.85 56.98 28.93
N LEU A 7 -36.42 55.86 28.59
CA LEU A 7 -35.70 54.55 28.57
C LEU A 7 -34.99 54.36 27.25
N ALA A 8 -33.66 54.35 27.31
CA ALA A 8 -32.83 53.95 26.15
C ALA A 8 -32.73 52.42 26.11
N MET A 9 -33.32 51.83 25.10
CA MET A 9 -33.27 50.40 24.84
C MET A 9 -32.04 50.12 23.92
N GLY A 10 -30.93 49.69 24.51
CA GLY A 10 -29.72 49.24 23.77
C GLY A 10 -29.94 47.87 23.14
N ALA A 11 -30.01 47.83 21.82
CA ALA A 11 -30.05 46.58 21.06
C ALA A 11 -28.64 45.99 21.01
N LEU A 12 -28.42 44.91 21.75
CA LEU A 12 -27.19 44.11 21.70
C LEU A 12 -27.28 43.16 20.49
N CYS A 13 -26.67 43.54 19.36
CA CYS A 13 -26.50 42.64 18.21
C CYS A 13 -25.44 41.58 18.53
N ALA A 14 -25.87 40.40 18.94
CA ALA A 14 -25.01 39.22 19.02
C ALA A 14 -24.67 38.74 17.61
N PHE A 15 -23.46 39.04 17.13
CA PHE A 15 -22.90 38.38 15.96
C PHE A 15 -22.66 36.90 16.29
N ALA A 16 -23.58 36.02 15.89
CA ALA A 16 -23.33 34.60 15.83
C ALA A 16 -22.36 34.36 14.73
N ALA A 17 -21.07 34.16 15.06
CA ALA A 17 -20.07 33.64 14.14
C ALA A 17 -20.50 32.19 13.81
N SER A 18 -21.24 32.03 12.71
CA SER A 18 -21.50 30.73 12.14
C SER A 18 -20.18 30.17 11.66
N SER A 19 -19.56 29.29 12.45
CA SER A 19 -18.48 28.43 11.97
C SER A 19 -19.03 27.59 10.83
N VAL A 20 -18.70 27.95 9.60
CA VAL A 20 -18.95 27.12 8.42
C VAL A 20 -18.15 25.84 8.66
N ALA A 21 -18.80 24.80 9.15
CA ALA A 21 -18.25 23.47 9.13
C ALA A 21 -18.06 23.14 7.64
N LEU A 22 -16.84 23.24 7.11
CA LEU A 22 -16.53 22.75 5.79
C LEU A 22 -16.93 21.28 5.76
N ALA A 23 -17.89 20.96 4.89
CA ALA A 23 -18.26 19.57 4.65
C ALA A 23 -16.97 18.82 4.26
N GLN A 24 -16.68 17.73 4.98
CA GLN A 24 -15.51 16.91 4.66
C GLN A 24 -15.81 16.11 3.39
N ASP A 25 -14.88 16.15 2.44
CA ASP A 25 -14.98 15.28 1.28
C ASP A 25 -14.65 13.83 1.67
N THR A 26 -15.46 12.91 1.20
CA THR A 26 -15.22 11.47 1.43
C THR A 26 -14.52 10.86 0.23
N LEU A 27 -13.39 10.20 0.50
CA LEU A 27 -12.67 9.37 -0.46
C LEU A 27 -12.77 7.90 -0.06
N LYS A 28 -13.11 7.05 -1.05
CA LYS A 28 -13.16 5.59 -0.88
C LYS A 28 -11.83 4.99 -1.29
N LEU A 29 -11.23 4.23 -0.40
CA LEU A 29 -9.94 3.58 -0.60
C LEU A 29 -10.05 2.07 -0.53
N ALA A 30 -9.40 1.38 -1.46
CA ALA A 30 -9.03 -0.02 -1.29
C ALA A 30 -7.54 -0.10 -0.95
N VAL A 31 -7.20 -0.88 0.08
CA VAL A 31 -5.82 -1.04 0.55
C VAL A 31 -5.44 -2.51 0.45
N GLY A 32 -4.34 -2.79 -0.23
CA GLY A 32 -3.81 -4.14 -0.38
C GLY A 32 -3.24 -4.62 0.94
N GLN A 33 -4.03 -5.43 1.66
CA GLN A 33 -3.68 -6.03 2.95
C GLN A 33 -3.74 -5.10 4.17
N ARG A 34 -4.40 -5.59 5.21
CA ARG A 34 -4.51 -4.91 6.48
C ARG A 34 -3.33 -5.28 7.37
N GLY A 35 -2.61 -4.31 7.87
CA GLY A 35 -1.70 -4.50 8.99
C GLY A 35 -0.20 -4.46 8.69
N ASN A 36 0.24 -4.33 7.45
CA ASN A 36 1.63 -3.98 7.16
C ASN A 36 1.87 -2.49 7.45
N TRP A 37 3.12 -2.09 7.68
CA TRP A 37 3.45 -0.71 8.01
C TRP A 37 3.08 0.27 6.89
N ASP A 38 3.49 -0.03 5.66
CA ASP A 38 3.19 0.77 4.47
C ASP A 38 1.69 0.84 4.15
N THR A 39 0.96 -0.26 4.29
CA THR A 39 -0.50 -0.30 4.05
C THR A 39 -1.31 0.35 5.16
N SER A 40 -0.69 0.71 6.29
CA SER A 40 -1.35 1.34 7.43
C SER A 40 -1.33 2.88 7.38
N ILE A 41 -0.68 3.50 6.39
CA ILE A 41 -0.51 4.97 6.29
C ILE A 41 -1.86 5.69 6.35
N ALA A 42 -2.85 5.27 5.54
CA ALA A 42 -4.16 5.89 5.51
C ALA A 42 -4.89 5.79 6.87
N GLU A 43 -4.83 4.63 7.51
CA GLU A 43 -5.46 4.40 8.81
C GLU A 43 -4.79 5.19 9.93
N ILE A 44 -3.45 5.19 9.97
CA ILE A 44 -2.69 5.96 10.98
C ILE A 44 -2.98 7.44 10.83
N GLY A 45 -2.94 7.98 9.61
CA GLY A 45 -3.23 9.39 9.36
C GLY A 45 -4.68 9.77 9.70
N GLN A 46 -5.64 8.88 9.45
CA GLN A 46 -7.03 9.11 9.83
C GLN A 46 -7.20 9.13 11.34
N ARG A 47 -6.65 8.17 12.07
CA ARG A 47 -6.68 8.13 13.56
C ARG A 47 -5.93 9.29 14.20
N ALA A 48 -4.82 9.71 13.60
CA ALA A 48 -4.08 10.90 14.05
C ALA A 48 -4.76 12.24 13.68
N GLY A 49 -5.86 12.22 12.93
CA GLY A 49 -6.58 13.41 12.50
C GLY A 49 -5.96 14.17 11.34
N VAL A 50 -4.90 13.65 10.72
CA VAL A 50 -4.20 14.32 9.60
C VAL A 50 -5.14 14.52 8.41
N PHE A 51 -5.86 13.50 7.97
CA PHE A 51 -6.81 13.64 6.86
C PHE A 51 -7.95 14.59 7.18
N LYS A 52 -8.46 14.59 8.44
CA LYS A 52 -9.47 15.54 8.91
C LYS A 52 -8.97 16.99 8.83
N LYS A 53 -7.72 17.26 9.17
CA LYS A 53 -7.06 18.59 9.02
C LYS A 53 -7.07 19.06 7.58
N HIS A 54 -6.97 18.14 6.61
CA HIS A 54 -7.05 18.41 5.18
C HIS A 54 -8.49 18.39 4.63
N GLY A 55 -9.53 18.37 5.50
CA GLY A 55 -10.93 18.37 5.09
C GLY A 55 -11.37 17.05 4.44
N LEU A 56 -10.78 15.92 4.83
CA LEU A 56 -11.05 14.61 4.27
C LEU A 56 -11.51 13.61 5.32
N THR A 57 -12.41 12.71 4.90
CA THR A 57 -12.75 11.47 5.58
C THR A 57 -12.47 10.31 4.64
N LEU A 58 -11.86 9.24 5.14
CA LEU A 58 -11.52 8.07 4.33
C LEU A 58 -12.46 6.90 4.68
N GLU A 59 -13.09 6.31 3.68
CA GLU A 59 -13.76 5.02 3.77
C GLU A 59 -12.77 3.96 3.26
N ILE A 60 -12.21 3.16 4.18
CA ILE A 60 -11.13 2.23 3.86
C ILE A 60 -11.67 0.81 3.86
N VAL A 61 -11.48 0.09 2.74
CA VAL A 61 -11.69 -1.34 2.63
C VAL A 61 -10.36 -2.05 2.42
N TYR A 62 -10.20 -3.23 3.01
CA TYR A 62 -8.98 -4.03 2.88
C TYR A 62 -9.22 -5.23 1.98
N THR A 63 -8.27 -5.52 1.11
CA THR A 63 -8.30 -6.62 0.14
C THR A 63 -7.25 -7.68 0.49
N GLN A 64 -7.29 -8.81 -0.18
CA GLN A 64 -6.33 -9.91 0.02
C GLN A 64 -5.01 -9.71 -0.75
N GLY A 65 -4.92 -8.65 -1.55
CA GLY A 65 -3.71 -8.30 -2.28
C GLY A 65 -3.96 -7.24 -3.34
N SER A 66 -2.88 -6.66 -3.87
CA SER A 66 -2.96 -5.48 -4.73
C SER A 66 -3.67 -5.73 -6.07
N GLY A 67 -3.79 -6.97 -6.52
CA GLY A 67 -4.61 -7.30 -7.71
C GLY A 67 -6.10 -7.04 -7.46
N GLU A 68 -6.64 -7.40 -6.29
CA GLU A 68 -8.02 -7.08 -5.91
C GLU A 68 -8.21 -5.58 -5.68
N THR A 69 -7.23 -4.92 -5.02
CA THR A 69 -7.19 -3.46 -4.85
C THR A 69 -7.33 -2.77 -6.22
N GLN A 70 -6.54 -3.20 -7.19
CA GLN A 70 -6.56 -2.65 -8.54
C GLN A 70 -7.92 -2.86 -9.21
N GLN A 71 -8.55 -4.04 -9.08
CA GLN A 71 -9.88 -4.31 -9.63
C GLN A 71 -10.95 -3.42 -9.01
N ALA A 72 -10.89 -3.15 -7.70
CA ALA A 72 -11.80 -2.23 -7.03
C ALA A 72 -11.69 -0.80 -7.59
N VAL A 73 -10.47 -0.34 -7.93
CA VAL A 73 -10.24 0.95 -8.60
C VAL A 73 -10.75 0.93 -10.04
N ILE A 74 -10.42 -0.10 -10.82
CA ILE A 74 -10.83 -0.23 -12.22
C ILE A 74 -12.37 -0.20 -12.37
N SER A 75 -13.08 -0.90 -11.48
CA SER A 75 -14.55 -0.93 -11.48
C SER A 75 -15.21 0.37 -11.02
N GLY A 76 -14.45 1.33 -10.49
CA GLY A 76 -14.99 2.55 -9.88
C GLY A 76 -15.66 2.33 -8.52
N GLY A 77 -15.49 1.16 -7.91
CA GLY A 77 -16.00 0.86 -6.55
C GLY A 77 -15.32 1.67 -5.47
N VAL A 78 -14.08 2.09 -5.73
CA VAL A 78 -13.28 2.99 -4.88
C VAL A 78 -12.59 4.06 -5.74
N ASP A 79 -12.22 5.17 -5.11
CA ASP A 79 -11.53 6.29 -5.77
C ASP A 79 -10.03 6.02 -5.91
N ILE A 80 -9.42 5.43 -4.87
CA ILE A 80 -7.96 5.27 -4.73
C ILE A 80 -7.64 3.83 -4.32
N GLY A 81 -6.58 3.30 -4.90
CA GLY A 81 -5.94 2.03 -4.50
C GLY A 81 -4.56 2.26 -3.92
N VAL A 82 -4.29 1.66 -2.77
CA VAL A 82 -3.03 1.76 -2.02
C VAL A 82 -2.29 0.44 -2.10
N ALA A 83 -0.97 0.47 -2.14
CA ALA A 83 -0.06 -0.68 -2.20
C ALA A 83 -0.26 -1.55 -3.46
N VAL A 84 -0.49 -0.93 -4.60
CA VAL A 84 -0.63 -1.64 -5.88
C VAL A 84 0.74 -1.90 -6.50
N GLY A 85 0.98 -3.14 -6.95
CA GLY A 85 2.21 -3.47 -7.66
C GLY A 85 2.37 -2.64 -8.93
N VAL A 86 3.50 -1.92 -9.05
CA VAL A 86 3.73 -0.97 -10.16
C VAL A 86 3.61 -1.65 -11.53
N MET A 87 4.19 -2.84 -11.71
CA MET A 87 4.10 -3.59 -12.98
C MET A 87 2.67 -4.02 -13.27
N GLY A 88 1.87 -4.36 -12.23
CA GLY A 88 0.44 -4.62 -12.36
C GLY A 88 -0.34 -3.41 -12.86
N ALA A 89 -0.02 -2.22 -12.35
CA ALA A 89 -0.62 -0.96 -12.79
C ALA A 89 -0.27 -0.64 -14.26
N LEU A 90 1.00 -0.82 -14.67
CA LEU A 90 1.42 -0.70 -16.07
C LEU A 90 0.65 -1.68 -16.95
N GLY A 91 0.53 -2.94 -16.51
CA GLY A 91 -0.17 -4.00 -17.24
C GLY A 91 -1.68 -3.75 -17.38
N ALA A 92 -2.33 -3.21 -16.37
CA ALA A 92 -3.74 -2.82 -16.45
C ALA A 92 -3.94 -1.64 -17.42
N TYR A 93 -3.12 -0.60 -17.29
CA TYR A 93 -3.16 0.56 -18.17
C TYR A 93 -2.93 0.17 -19.64
N SER A 94 -1.95 -0.68 -19.93
CA SER A 94 -1.66 -1.14 -21.30
C SER A 94 -2.84 -1.87 -21.97
N LYS A 95 -3.78 -2.38 -21.15
CA LYS A 95 -5.03 -3.02 -21.59
C LYS A 95 -6.22 -2.06 -21.61
N GLY A 96 -6.00 -0.76 -21.42
CA GLY A 96 -7.04 0.27 -21.45
C GLY A 96 -7.80 0.46 -20.14
N ALA A 97 -7.31 -0.08 -19.01
CA ALA A 97 -7.97 0.14 -17.73
C ALA A 97 -7.94 1.62 -17.32
N PRO A 98 -9.01 2.15 -16.70
CA PRO A 98 -9.13 3.56 -16.32
C PRO A 98 -8.35 3.86 -15.01
N VAL A 99 -7.05 3.62 -15.01
CA VAL A 99 -6.18 3.84 -13.85
C VAL A 99 -5.15 4.92 -14.11
N ARG A 100 -4.80 5.66 -13.07
CA ARG A 100 -3.69 6.63 -13.05
C ARG A 100 -2.86 6.40 -11.80
N ILE A 101 -1.55 6.48 -11.91
CA ILE A 101 -0.64 6.47 -10.75
C ILE A 101 -0.60 7.88 -10.18
N ILE A 102 -1.01 8.03 -8.93
CA ILE A 102 -1.07 9.31 -8.21
C ILE A 102 0.01 9.46 -7.15
N GLY A 103 0.82 8.44 -6.95
CA GLY A 103 1.96 8.47 -6.04
C GLY A 103 2.79 7.20 -6.16
N ALA A 104 4.09 7.31 -5.90
CA ALA A 104 4.90 6.17 -5.53
C ALA A 104 4.54 5.78 -4.08
N GLU A 105 5.04 4.65 -3.60
CA GLU A 105 4.81 4.23 -2.22
C GLU A 105 6.04 3.56 -1.63
N THR A 106 6.42 2.39 -2.13
CA THR A 106 7.54 1.62 -1.58
C THR A 106 8.60 1.35 -2.64
N THR A 107 9.86 1.65 -2.31
CA THR A 107 11.05 1.37 -3.13
C THR A 107 11.84 0.23 -2.52
N GLY A 108 12.17 -0.77 -3.37
CA GLY A 108 12.72 -2.06 -2.93
C GLY A 108 11.64 -3.00 -2.41
N ALA A 109 11.98 -4.28 -2.34
CA ALA A 109 11.08 -5.34 -1.88
C ALA A 109 11.62 -6.08 -0.64
N GLY A 110 12.47 -5.42 0.16
CA GLY A 110 13.10 -6.02 1.34
C GLY A 110 12.17 -6.32 2.49
N ASP A 111 10.98 -5.72 2.49
CA ASP A 111 9.90 -6.02 3.42
C ASP A 111 9.21 -7.35 3.12
N LEU A 112 9.25 -7.80 1.87
CA LEU A 112 8.67 -9.08 1.46
C LEU A 112 9.65 -10.21 1.70
N TYR A 113 9.17 -11.31 2.26
CA TYR A 113 9.98 -12.52 2.39
C TYR A 113 9.17 -13.79 2.12
N TRP A 114 9.90 -14.81 1.62
CA TRP A 114 9.38 -16.15 1.41
C TRP A 114 9.96 -17.07 2.45
N TYR A 115 9.14 -17.97 2.97
CA TYR A 115 9.48 -18.84 4.08
C TYR A 115 8.96 -20.27 3.87
N VAL A 116 9.54 -21.19 4.58
CA VAL A 116 9.12 -22.57 4.68
C VAL A 116 8.98 -22.98 6.14
N LYS A 117 8.33 -24.08 6.43
CA LYS A 117 8.36 -24.71 7.75
C LYS A 117 9.81 -25.02 8.13
N SER A 118 10.15 -24.94 9.41
CA SER A 118 11.53 -25.16 9.89
C SER A 118 12.09 -26.54 9.52
N ASP A 119 11.24 -27.56 9.54
CA ASP A 119 11.57 -28.95 9.18
C ASP A 119 11.56 -29.24 7.68
N SER A 120 11.22 -28.25 6.84
CA SER A 120 11.15 -28.42 5.39
C SER A 120 12.50 -28.84 4.79
N PRO A 121 12.53 -29.78 3.82
CA PRO A 121 13.74 -30.14 3.09
C PRO A 121 14.21 -29.05 2.12
N ILE A 122 13.36 -28.08 1.76
CA ILE A 122 13.68 -26.96 0.85
C ILE A 122 14.65 -26.03 1.57
N LYS A 123 15.90 -25.90 1.14
CA LYS A 123 16.93 -25.06 1.77
C LYS A 123 17.21 -23.76 0.99
N LYS A 124 16.95 -23.74 -0.32
CA LYS A 124 17.12 -22.62 -1.25
C LYS A 124 16.04 -22.64 -2.32
N LEU A 125 15.92 -21.55 -3.09
CA LEU A 125 14.87 -21.43 -4.11
C LEU A 125 14.96 -22.54 -5.17
N GLU A 126 16.16 -22.99 -5.54
CA GLU A 126 16.38 -24.03 -6.54
C GLU A 126 15.83 -25.40 -6.09
N ASP A 127 15.62 -25.62 -4.79
CA ASP A 127 15.04 -26.87 -4.27
C ASP A 127 13.50 -26.93 -4.46
N THR A 128 12.91 -25.91 -5.08
CA THR A 128 11.43 -25.80 -5.22
C THR A 128 10.89 -26.45 -6.49
N ALA A 129 11.67 -27.27 -7.20
CA ALA A 129 11.20 -27.96 -8.38
C ALA A 129 9.92 -28.78 -8.10
N GLY A 130 8.85 -28.51 -8.86
CA GLY A 130 7.53 -29.14 -8.68
C GLY A 130 6.76 -28.70 -7.42
N LYS A 131 7.34 -27.88 -6.55
CA LYS A 131 6.76 -27.37 -5.33
C LYS A 131 5.94 -26.09 -5.57
N THR A 132 5.05 -25.76 -4.63
CA THR A 132 4.24 -24.55 -4.68
C THR A 132 4.99 -23.36 -4.04
N ILE A 133 4.98 -22.21 -4.72
CA ILE A 133 5.48 -20.93 -4.17
C ILE A 133 4.33 -19.93 -4.14
N ALA A 134 4.01 -19.45 -2.93
CA ALA A 134 2.90 -18.52 -2.71
C ALA A 134 3.20 -17.09 -3.16
N TYR A 135 2.14 -16.42 -3.62
CA TYR A 135 2.05 -14.97 -3.77
C TYR A 135 0.63 -14.52 -3.41
N SER A 136 0.38 -13.22 -3.23
CA SER A 136 -0.95 -12.76 -2.81
C SER A 136 -2.01 -12.93 -3.89
N THR A 137 -2.00 -12.10 -4.91
CA THR A 137 -2.99 -12.08 -6.00
C THR A 137 -2.31 -11.79 -7.33
N ASN A 138 -2.92 -12.17 -8.44
CA ASN A 138 -2.38 -11.88 -9.77
C ASN A 138 -2.21 -10.37 -9.97
N GLY A 139 -1.08 -9.97 -10.56
CA GLY A 139 -0.74 -8.56 -10.77
C GLY A 139 -0.14 -7.85 -9.55
N SER A 140 -0.03 -8.52 -8.39
CA SER A 140 0.57 -7.94 -7.19
C SER A 140 2.10 -7.84 -7.25
N SER A 141 2.70 -7.08 -6.33
CA SER A 141 4.15 -7.03 -6.16
C SER A 141 4.74 -8.40 -5.82
N THR A 142 4.08 -9.19 -4.97
CA THR A 142 4.50 -10.56 -4.65
C THR A 142 4.43 -11.51 -5.86
N HIS A 143 3.43 -11.33 -6.74
CA HIS A 143 3.38 -12.05 -8.02
C HIS A 143 4.57 -11.69 -8.91
N GLY A 144 4.91 -10.40 -8.98
CA GLY A 144 6.09 -9.92 -9.72
C GLY A 144 7.38 -10.53 -9.20
N VAL A 145 7.58 -10.53 -7.87
CA VAL A 145 8.78 -11.12 -7.24
C VAL A 145 8.88 -12.62 -7.51
N VAL A 146 7.78 -13.38 -7.33
CA VAL A 146 7.79 -14.83 -7.64
C VAL A 146 8.08 -15.08 -9.12
N THR A 147 7.51 -14.29 -10.04
CA THR A 147 7.81 -14.39 -11.48
C THR A 147 9.29 -14.10 -11.76
N ALA A 148 9.87 -13.11 -11.07
CA ALA A 148 11.30 -12.81 -11.18
C ALA A 148 12.17 -13.95 -10.62
N PHE A 149 11.81 -14.55 -9.47
CA PHE A 149 12.49 -15.74 -8.97
C PHE A 149 12.47 -16.89 -9.97
N MET A 150 11.28 -17.17 -10.55
CA MET A 150 11.14 -18.22 -11.57
C MET A 150 12.11 -18.02 -12.73
N LYS A 151 12.24 -16.76 -13.21
CA LYS A 151 13.13 -16.41 -14.33
C LYS A 151 14.60 -16.42 -13.90
N GLN A 152 14.94 -15.74 -12.79
CA GLN A 152 16.33 -15.52 -12.35
C GLN A 152 17.03 -16.82 -11.95
N TYR A 153 16.30 -17.71 -11.26
CA TYR A 153 16.84 -18.98 -10.75
C TYR A 153 16.45 -20.19 -11.60
N ASN A 154 15.82 -19.95 -12.76
CA ASN A 154 15.33 -21.01 -13.67
C ASN A 154 14.49 -22.07 -12.95
N LEU A 155 13.56 -21.62 -12.10
CA LEU A 155 12.76 -22.50 -11.27
C LEU A 155 11.63 -23.18 -12.07
N THR A 156 11.32 -24.43 -11.71
CA THR A 156 10.16 -25.18 -12.20
C THR A 156 9.09 -25.37 -11.10
N ALA A 157 9.05 -24.44 -10.17
CA ALA A 157 8.02 -24.38 -9.12
C ALA A 157 6.65 -23.99 -9.70
N LYS A 158 5.61 -24.11 -8.87
CA LYS A 158 4.22 -23.79 -9.21
C LYS A 158 3.80 -22.52 -8.43
N PRO A 159 3.79 -21.33 -9.07
CA PRO A 159 3.28 -20.13 -8.43
C PRO A 159 1.82 -20.31 -8.06
N THR A 160 1.46 -19.97 -6.80
CA THR A 160 0.12 -20.23 -6.24
C THR A 160 -0.39 -18.98 -5.51
N ALA A 161 -1.55 -18.47 -5.92
CA ALA A 161 -2.21 -17.36 -5.23
C ALA A 161 -2.82 -17.84 -3.91
N THR A 162 -2.45 -17.19 -2.79
CA THR A 162 -2.89 -17.59 -1.44
C THR A 162 -3.58 -16.45 -0.67
N GLY A 163 -3.73 -15.28 -1.28
CA GLY A 163 -4.21 -14.10 -0.59
C GLY A 163 -3.20 -13.52 0.40
N GLY A 164 -3.70 -12.98 1.51
CA GLY A 164 -2.88 -12.32 2.52
C GLY A 164 -2.01 -13.26 3.38
N PRO A 165 -1.05 -12.70 4.14
CA PRO A 165 -0.13 -13.47 4.97
C PRO A 165 -0.78 -14.43 5.97
N PRO A 166 -1.91 -14.09 6.67
CA PRO A 166 -2.54 -15.03 7.58
C PRO A 166 -3.04 -16.31 6.90
N GLY A 167 -3.71 -16.16 5.72
CA GLY A 167 -4.18 -17.30 4.94
C GLY A 167 -3.01 -18.13 4.38
N THR A 168 -1.96 -17.44 3.93
CA THR A 168 -0.74 -18.10 3.46
C THR A 168 -0.06 -18.92 4.57
N LEU A 169 0.03 -18.37 5.78
CA LEU A 169 0.62 -19.09 6.92
C LEU A 169 -0.18 -20.38 7.22
N THR A 170 -1.51 -20.27 7.27
CA THR A 170 -2.37 -21.44 7.46
C THR A 170 -2.13 -22.51 6.39
N ALA A 171 -2.03 -22.11 5.12
CA ALA A 171 -1.79 -23.03 4.01
C ALA A 171 -0.41 -23.70 4.08
N VAL A 172 0.62 -22.98 4.53
CA VAL A 172 1.97 -23.57 4.73
C VAL A 172 1.98 -24.52 5.92
N MET A 173 1.41 -24.12 7.06
CA MET A 173 1.41 -24.95 8.26
C MET A 173 0.61 -26.24 8.09
N SER A 174 -0.46 -26.22 7.28
CA SER A 174 -1.24 -27.42 6.91
C SER A 174 -0.63 -28.25 5.79
N GLY A 175 0.46 -27.79 5.15
CA GLY A 175 1.11 -28.49 4.04
C GLY A 175 0.41 -28.36 2.68
N GLN A 176 -0.56 -27.46 2.55
CA GLN A 176 -1.22 -27.16 1.27
C GLN A 176 -0.33 -26.35 0.33
N VAL A 177 0.61 -25.58 0.87
CA VAL A 177 1.61 -24.79 0.15
C VAL A 177 2.99 -25.06 0.73
N ASP A 178 3.99 -25.28 -0.13
CA ASP A 178 5.35 -25.60 0.30
C ASP A 178 6.14 -24.34 0.75
N VAL A 179 6.02 -23.25 0.02
CA VAL A 179 6.72 -21.99 0.28
C VAL A 179 5.71 -20.85 0.42
N GLY A 180 5.61 -20.29 1.61
CA GLY A 180 4.74 -19.16 1.93
C GLY A 180 5.41 -17.81 1.66
N TRP A 181 4.62 -16.75 1.70
CA TRP A 181 5.09 -15.37 1.68
C TRP A 181 4.50 -14.57 2.84
N ALA A 182 5.24 -13.58 3.30
CA ALA A 182 4.75 -12.62 4.28
C ALA A 182 5.46 -11.26 4.13
N ALA A 183 4.92 -10.28 4.83
CA ALA A 183 5.57 -9.01 5.15
C ALA A 183 5.31 -8.69 6.62
N PRO A 184 6.28 -8.13 7.36
CA PRO A 184 6.10 -7.79 8.78
C PRO A 184 4.92 -6.85 9.01
N PRO A 185 4.21 -7.04 10.14
CA PRO A 185 4.59 -7.86 11.31
C PRO A 185 4.20 -9.34 11.20
N PHE A 186 3.53 -9.74 10.10
CA PHE A 186 3.10 -11.12 9.92
C PHE A 186 4.29 -12.08 9.82
N GLY A 187 4.15 -13.24 10.48
CA GLY A 187 5.18 -14.28 10.50
C GLY A 187 6.33 -14.05 11.47
N LEU A 188 6.47 -12.85 12.08
CA LEU A 188 7.56 -12.60 13.04
C LEU A 188 7.49 -13.52 14.26
N ASP A 189 6.29 -13.79 14.80
CA ASP A 189 6.13 -14.71 15.94
C ASP A 189 6.56 -16.14 15.60
N GLN A 190 6.26 -16.59 14.38
CA GLN A 190 6.62 -17.93 13.91
C GLN A 190 8.13 -18.04 13.66
N LEU A 191 8.75 -16.96 13.17
CA LEU A 191 10.20 -16.89 13.03
C LEU A 191 10.89 -16.93 14.41
N ASP A 192 10.40 -16.16 15.37
CA ASP A 192 10.96 -16.08 16.72
C ASP A 192 10.82 -17.42 17.48
N LYS A 193 9.72 -18.16 17.24
CA LYS A 193 9.49 -19.52 17.78
C LYS A 193 10.23 -20.62 17.03
N GLY A 194 10.86 -20.30 15.89
CA GLY A 194 11.50 -21.29 15.05
C GLY A 194 10.52 -22.27 14.36
N GLU A 195 9.25 -21.86 14.16
CA GLU A 195 8.23 -22.66 13.47
C GLU A 195 8.40 -22.58 11.95
N ILE A 196 8.85 -21.44 11.47
CA ILE A 196 9.20 -21.18 10.07
C ILE A 196 10.62 -20.59 9.97
N ARG A 197 11.20 -20.67 8.79
CA ARG A 197 12.47 -19.99 8.47
C ARG A 197 12.39 -19.30 7.10
N VAL A 198 13.07 -18.17 6.98
CA VAL A 198 13.17 -17.43 5.73
C VAL A 198 13.98 -18.25 4.72
N LEU A 199 13.46 -18.33 3.51
CA LEU A 199 14.10 -18.95 2.34
C LEU A 199 14.71 -17.90 1.43
N ALA A 200 13.98 -16.79 1.17
CA ALA A 200 14.39 -15.68 0.34
C ALA A 200 13.67 -14.39 0.74
N THR A 201 14.24 -13.25 0.39
CA THR A 201 13.61 -11.92 0.50
C THR A 201 13.26 -11.39 -0.88
N GLY A 202 12.37 -10.41 -0.96
CA GLY A 202 12.02 -9.80 -2.26
C GLY A 202 13.21 -9.13 -2.95
N ASN A 203 14.22 -8.69 -2.19
CA ASN A 203 15.45 -8.10 -2.74
C ASN A 203 16.40 -9.14 -3.38
N ASP A 204 16.18 -10.44 -3.16
CA ASP A 204 16.91 -11.51 -3.86
C ASP A 204 16.48 -11.64 -5.32
N ALA A 205 15.30 -11.10 -5.68
CA ALA A 205 14.92 -10.82 -7.06
C ALA A 205 15.58 -9.50 -7.51
N ALA A 206 16.68 -9.58 -8.25
CA ALA A 206 17.53 -8.44 -8.59
C ALA A 206 16.76 -7.26 -9.23
N VAL A 207 15.74 -7.55 -10.04
CA VAL A 207 14.88 -6.55 -10.69
C VAL A 207 14.07 -5.70 -9.70
N PHE A 208 13.83 -6.17 -8.47
CA PHE A 208 13.08 -5.43 -7.46
C PHE A 208 13.96 -4.67 -6.46
N LYS A 209 15.27 -4.86 -6.54
CA LYS A 209 16.21 -4.20 -5.64
C LYS A 209 16.42 -2.75 -6.07
N GLY A 210 15.95 -1.80 -5.26
CA GLY A 210 16.23 -0.37 -5.45
C GLY A 210 15.36 0.36 -6.48
N GLN A 211 14.29 -0.27 -7.00
CA GLN A 211 13.27 0.41 -7.80
C GLN A 211 11.92 0.46 -7.07
N THR A 212 11.03 1.35 -7.50
CA THR A 212 9.66 1.42 -6.94
C THR A 212 8.91 0.12 -7.22
N VAL A 213 8.37 -0.49 -6.18
CA VAL A 213 7.67 -1.78 -6.21
C VAL A 213 6.17 -1.60 -6.08
N ARG A 214 5.74 -0.66 -5.25
CA ARG A 214 4.32 -0.35 -5.00
C ARG A 214 4.03 1.13 -5.24
N VAL A 215 2.81 1.39 -5.68
CA VAL A 215 2.31 2.73 -6.05
C VAL A 215 0.89 2.93 -5.52
N LEU A 216 0.49 4.20 -5.41
CA LEU A 216 -0.90 4.60 -5.25
C LEU A 216 -1.51 4.82 -6.64
N ILE A 217 -2.70 4.29 -6.85
CA ILE A 217 -3.45 4.49 -8.10
C ILE A 217 -4.80 5.14 -7.82
N ALA A 218 -5.34 5.86 -8.80
CA ALA A 218 -6.71 6.37 -8.77
C ALA A 218 -7.48 5.90 -10.01
N ASN A 219 -8.80 5.79 -9.87
CA ASN A 219 -9.68 5.70 -11.03
C ASN A 219 -9.63 7.02 -11.81
N SER A 220 -9.51 6.98 -13.14
CA SER A 220 -9.34 8.19 -13.95
C SER A 220 -10.55 9.14 -13.88
N GLN A 221 -11.78 8.61 -13.75
CA GLN A 221 -12.98 9.43 -13.54
C GLN A 221 -13.01 10.07 -12.16
N ALA A 222 -12.62 9.31 -11.12
CA ALA A 222 -12.50 9.86 -9.78
C ALA A 222 -11.41 10.95 -9.73
N LEU A 223 -10.27 10.74 -10.40
CA LEU A 223 -9.21 11.75 -10.49
C LEU A 223 -9.68 13.03 -11.18
N ALA A 224 -10.52 12.92 -12.21
CA ALA A 224 -11.10 14.08 -12.90
C ALA A 224 -12.14 14.80 -12.05
N SER A 225 -13.10 14.07 -11.45
CA SER A 225 -14.24 14.64 -10.72
C SER A 225 -13.92 15.08 -9.29
N LYS A 226 -12.92 14.46 -8.64
CA LYS A 226 -12.50 14.72 -7.26
C LYS A 226 -11.05 15.23 -7.20
N LYS A 227 -10.56 15.91 -8.22
CA LYS A 227 -9.16 16.32 -8.35
C LYS A 227 -8.63 17.06 -7.12
N ASP A 228 -9.40 18.01 -6.59
CA ASP A 228 -9.00 18.76 -5.40
C ASP A 228 -8.90 17.86 -4.16
N ALA A 229 -9.89 17.00 -3.91
CA ALA A 229 -9.87 16.06 -2.79
C ALA A 229 -8.69 15.08 -2.90
N ILE A 230 -8.39 14.56 -4.09
CA ILE A 230 -7.23 13.66 -4.32
C ILE A 230 -5.90 14.43 -4.12
N THR A 231 -5.82 15.70 -4.52
CA THR A 231 -4.64 16.54 -4.25
C THR A 231 -4.43 16.73 -2.75
N ARG A 232 -5.51 17.05 -2.00
CA ARG A 232 -5.47 17.14 -0.52
C ARG A 232 -5.13 15.80 0.14
N TYR A 233 -5.62 14.69 -0.42
CA TYR A 233 -5.26 13.35 0.03
C TYR A 233 -3.75 13.11 -0.09
N MET A 234 -3.13 13.43 -1.22
CA MET A 234 -1.69 13.25 -1.40
C MET A 234 -0.87 14.16 -0.47
N LYS A 235 -1.33 15.38 -0.18
CA LYS A 235 -0.70 16.26 0.83
C LYS A 235 -0.79 15.64 2.24
N ALA A 236 -1.97 15.17 2.63
CA ALA A 236 -2.19 14.50 3.90
C ALA A 236 -1.41 13.17 4.00
N TYR A 237 -1.30 12.44 2.90
CA TYR A 237 -0.51 11.20 2.83
C TYR A 237 0.98 11.48 3.11
N ARG A 238 1.57 12.51 2.48
CA ARG A 238 2.97 12.93 2.75
C ARG A 238 3.17 13.35 4.19
N GLU A 239 2.24 14.15 4.74
CA GLU A 239 2.27 14.56 6.14
C GLU A 239 2.19 13.34 7.08
N THR A 240 1.33 12.36 6.75
CA THR A 240 1.20 11.12 7.51
C THR A 240 2.48 10.28 7.44
N VAL A 241 3.07 10.12 6.27
CA VAL A 241 4.36 9.42 6.14
C VAL A 241 5.43 10.07 7.02
N ASN A 242 5.52 11.39 7.04
CA ASN A 242 6.46 12.09 7.92
C ASN A 242 6.12 11.84 9.41
N TYR A 243 4.86 11.98 9.80
CA TYR A 243 4.37 11.72 11.16
C TYR A 243 4.75 10.31 11.64
N MET A 244 4.60 9.30 10.79
CA MET A 244 4.90 7.89 11.12
C MET A 244 6.36 7.65 11.52
N TYR A 245 7.28 8.50 11.09
CA TYR A 245 8.72 8.36 11.41
C TYR A 245 9.25 9.38 12.40
N THR A 246 8.50 10.46 12.69
CA THR A 246 8.96 11.54 13.56
C THR A 246 8.22 11.61 14.89
N ASP A 247 6.99 11.09 14.98
CA ASP A 247 6.18 11.13 16.19
C ASP A 247 6.02 9.72 16.79
N PRO A 248 6.43 9.50 18.05
CA PRO A 248 6.28 8.19 18.71
C PRO A 248 4.83 7.72 18.85
N ALA A 249 3.84 8.64 18.86
CA ALA A 249 2.42 8.27 18.93
C ALA A 249 1.98 7.46 17.70
N ALA A 250 2.65 7.58 16.57
CA ALA A 250 2.36 6.79 15.37
C ALA A 250 2.55 5.28 15.61
N LEU A 251 3.58 4.89 16.37
CA LEU A 251 3.80 3.48 16.73
C LEU A 251 2.67 2.92 17.59
N LYS A 252 2.19 3.72 18.56
CA LYS A 252 1.06 3.34 19.40
C LYS A 252 -0.21 3.15 18.58
N ILE A 253 -0.53 4.13 17.72
CA ILE A 253 -1.70 4.04 16.81
C ILE A 253 -1.61 2.78 15.93
N TYR A 254 -0.45 2.51 15.37
CA TYR A 254 -0.22 1.32 14.54
C TYR A 254 -0.37 0.03 15.35
N ALA A 255 0.25 -0.05 16.53
CA ALA A 255 0.18 -1.21 17.41
C ALA A 255 -1.26 -1.54 17.80
N GLU A 256 -2.05 -0.52 18.20
CA GLU A 256 -3.48 -0.66 18.52
C GLU A 256 -4.30 -1.09 17.30
N PHE A 257 -4.03 -0.53 16.12
CA PHE A 257 -4.74 -0.88 14.89
C PHE A 257 -4.51 -2.32 14.47
N VAL A 258 -3.27 -2.80 14.57
CA VAL A 258 -2.89 -4.15 14.15
C VAL A 258 -3.12 -5.19 15.24
N GLY A 259 -3.17 -4.77 16.50
CA GLY A 259 -3.30 -5.65 17.68
C GLY A 259 -1.97 -6.32 18.05
N ILE A 260 -0.86 -5.57 18.00
CA ILE A 260 0.48 -6.01 18.35
C ILE A 260 1.07 -5.11 19.45
N THR A 261 2.20 -5.50 20.04
CA THR A 261 2.91 -4.65 21.00
C THR A 261 3.64 -3.50 20.28
N GLU A 262 3.86 -2.38 20.98
CA GLU A 262 4.64 -1.26 20.43
C GLU A 262 6.09 -1.68 20.10
N GLU A 263 6.66 -2.60 20.85
CA GLU A 263 7.98 -3.18 20.56
C GLU A 263 7.98 -3.88 19.18
N LYS A 264 6.97 -4.73 18.90
CA LYS A 264 6.82 -5.38 17.60
C LYS A 264 6.54 -4.37 16.49
N ALA A 265 5.73 -3.33 16.77
CA ALA A 265 5.49 -2.23 15.85
C ALA A 265 6.80 -1.51 15.48
N LYS A 266 7.62 -1.20 16.49
CA LYS A 266 8.94 -0.59 16.30
C LYS A 266 9.89 -1.49 15.50
N ARG A 267 9.96 -2.79 15.84
CA ARG A 267 10.75 -3.79 15.11
C ARG A 267 10.30 -3.88 13.63
N THR A 268 9.00 -3.86 13.40
CA THR A 268 8.44 -3.87 12.04
C THR A 268 8.91 -2.66 11.24
N ARG A 269 8.71 -1.45 11.76
CA ARG A 269 9.13 -0.21 11.10
C ARG A 269 10.64 -0.16 10.86
N ASP A 270 11.41 -0.32 11.93
CA ASP A 270 12.85 -0.05 11.89
C ASP A 270 13.63 -1.15 11.16
N GLY A 271 13.15 -2.38 11.20
CA GLY A 271 13.82 -3.52 10.57
C GLY A 271 13.46 -3.72 9.09
N PHE A 272 12.29 -3.26 8.64
CA PHE A 272 11.78 -3.63 7.32
C PHE A 272 11.28 -2.47 6.46
N PHE A 273 10.97 -1.33 7.07
CA PHE A 273 10.41 -0.17 6.38
C PHE A 273 11.22 1.08 6.72
N ALA A 274 12.48 1.11 6.30
CA ALA A 274 13.31 2.30 6.47
C ALA A 274 12.66 3.52 5.82
N ARG A 275 12.73 4.72 6.46
CA ARG A 275 12.07 5.94 5.94
C ARG A 275 12.34 6.22 4.46
N PRO A 276 13.59 6.05 3.93
CA PRO A 276 13.86 6.28 2.50
C PRO A 276 13.16 5.30 1.55
N SER A 277 12.69 4.13 2.05
CA SER A 277 11.94 3.18 1.21
C SER A 277 10.47 3.56 1.02
N ILE A 278 9.94 4.51 1.82
CA ILE A 278 8.58 5.01 1.71
C ILE A 278 8.63 6.43 1.12
N GLU A 279 8.52 6.53 -0.19
CA GLU A 279 8.66 7.79 -0.94
C GLU A 279 7.48 7.99 -1.89
N PRO A 280 6.53 8.92 -1.57
CA PRO A 280 5.31 9.07 -2.37
C PRO A 280 5.47 9.88 -3.66
N ASP A 281 6.59 10.60 -3.83
CA ASP A 281 6.69 11.63 -4.89
C ASP A 281 7.44 11.16 -6.12
N THR A 282 8.30 10.15 -5.99
CA THR A 282 9.22 9.75 -7.06
C THR A 282 9.13 8.26 -7.36
N ILE A 283 8.82 7.92 -8.60
CA ILE A 283 8.96 6.53 -9.08
C ILE A 283 10.43 6.32 -9.46
N VAL A 284 11.13 5.59 -8.61
CA VAL A 284 12.55 5.28 -8.80
C VAL A 284 12.67 4.15 -9.82
N GLY A 285 13.55 4.33 -10.81
CA GLY A 285 13.87 3.29 -11.80
C GLY A 285 12.79 3.06 -12.86
N LEU A 286 12.00 4.07 -13.23
CA LEU A 286 10.86 3.95 -14.15
C LEU A 286 11.23 3.27 -15.47
N ASP A 287 12.34 3.65 -16.12
CA ASP A 287 12.77 3.06 -17.40
C ASP A 287 13.07 1.55 -17.26
N THR A 288 13.69 1.18 -16.13
CA THR A 288 13.95 -0.23 -15.81
C THR A 288 12.66 -0.98 -15.53
N ILE A 289 11.73 -0.38 -14.73
CA ILE A 289 10.41 -0.96 -14.43
C ILE A 289 9.63 -1.25 -15.71
N VAL A 290 9.62 -0.33 -16.68
CA VAL A 290 8.94 -0.50 -17.97
C VAL A 290 9.51 -1.68 -18.75
N LYS A 291 10.84 -1.81 -18.80
CA LYS A 291 11.51 -2.94 -19.42
C LYS A 291 11.20 -4.26 -18.71
N ASP A 292 11.33 -4.27 -17.38
CA ASP A 292 11.09 -5.46 -16.57
C ASP A 292 9.62 -5.91 -16.63
N ALA A 293 8.68 -4.99 -16.78
CA ALA A 293 7.26 -5.31 -16.96
C ALA A 293 7.00 -6.12 -18.26
N VAL A 294 7.74 -5.85 -19.32
CA VAL A 294 7.73 -6.68 -20.54
C VAL A 294 8.41 -8.02 -20.30
N ASP A 295 9.60 -7.99 -19.73
CA ASP A 295 10.42 -9.17 -19.46
C ASP A 295 9.72 -10.18 -18.54
N LEU A 296 8.92 -9.70 -17.60
CA LEU A 296 8.09 -10.49 -16.67
C LEU A 296 6.64 -10.68 -17.16
N LYS A 297 6.32 -10.28 -18.40
CA LYS A 297 5.02 -10.48 -19.09
C LYS A 297 3.83 -9.78 -18.42
N PHE A 298 4.06 -8.67 -17.75
CA PHE A 298 2.99 -7.78 -17.26
C PHE A 298 2.43 -6.91 -18.38
N THR A 299 3.30 -6.45 -19.30
CA THR A 299 2.92 -5.72 -20.52
C THR A 299 3.43 -6.46 -21.76
N PRO A 300 2.73 -6.41 -22.90
CA PRO A 300 3.18 -7.04 -24.13
C PRO A 300 4.34 -6.29 -24.79
N VAL A 301 4.39 -4.97 -24.62
CA VAL A 301 5.42 -4.06 -25.17
C VAL A 301 5.69 -2.94 -24.14
N PRO A 302 6.83 -2.24 -24.24
CA PRO A 302 7.09 -1.07 -23.38
C PRO A 302 6.05 0.02 -23.63
N LEU A 303 5.61 0.69 -22.56
CA LEU A 303 4.77 1.90 -22.69
C LEU A 303 5.60 3.05 -23.26
N THR A 304 4.99 3.86 -24.14
CA THR A 304 5.64 5.05 -24.71
C THR A 304 5.73 6.16 -23.66
N LYS A 305 6.51 7.21 -23.94
CA LYS A 305 6.64 8.39 -23.06
C LYS A 305 5.30 9.08 -22.87
N GLU A 306 4.49 9.17 -23.93
CA GLU A 306 3.15 9.76 -23.90
C GLU A 306 2.20 8.94 -23.02
N GLN A 307 2.25 7.61 -23.15
CA GLN A 307 1.46 6.70 -22.31
C GLN A 307 1.89 6.78 -20.83
N LEU A 308 3.18 6.87 -20.57
CA LEU A 308 3.69 7.06 -19.20
C LEU A 308 3.28 8.42 -18.63
N ALA A 309 3.30 9.49 -19.42
CA ALA A 309 2.85 10.82 -18.99
C ALA A 309 1.33 10.85 -18.73
N ASP A 310 0.52 10.09 -19.47
CA ASP A 310 -0.91 9.95 -19.20
C ASP A 310 -1.16 9.07 -17.97
N LEU A 311 -0.39 8.00 -17.78
CA LEU A 311 -0.55 7.10 -16.64
C LEU A 311 -0.12 7.74 -15.32
N ILE A 312 1.01 8.49 -15.29
CA ILE A 312 1.63 8.99 -14.07
C ILE A 312 1.23 10.46 -13.86
N GLN A 313 0.33 10.68 -12.90
CA GLN A 313 -0.25 11.98 -12.58
C GLN A 313 -0.17 12.25 -11.07
N ILE A 314 1.06 12.38 -10.55
CA ILE A 314 1.31 12.61 -9.11
C ILE A 314 0.98 14.08 -8.77
N PRO A 315 -0.06 14.36 -7.93
CA PRO A 315 -0.40 15.72 -7.51
C PRO A 315 0.69 16.30 -6.61
N LYS A 316 1.02 17.58 -6.81
CA LYS A 316 2.00 18.34 -5.99
C LYS A 316 1.34 19.03 -4.82
#